data_d57f69ebae5b0b35d299a228321ceb99
#
_entry.id   d57f69ebae5b0b35d299a228321ceb99
#
_cell.length_a   1.000
_cell.length_b   1.000
_cell.length_c   1.000
_cell.angle_alpha   90.00
_cell.angle_beta   90.00
_cell.angle_gamma   90.00
#
_symmetry.space_group_name_H-M   'P 1'
#
loop_
_entity.id
_entity.type
_entity.pdbx_description
1 polymer ?
#
loop_
_entity_poly.entity_id
_entity_poly.type
_entity_poly.pdbx_seq_one_letter_code
_entity_poly.pdbx_strand_id
1 'polypeptide(L)'
;MKLTPKEQERLTVFTAAEIARRRKERGVPLNHPEAVAYITDWCIERGRDGESVAEIRSGASQLLGREDVMDGVPEMIDMIQVEPVFPDGTKLVTVHDPIRSDSVGTAEDGDGDGPDESGDGPDEAASKDGGDGE
;
A
#
# COMPACT_ATOMS: atom_id res chain seq x y z
N MET A 1 10.57 25.58 12.16
CA MET A 1 9.63 25.17 11.12
C MET A 1 8.30 24.84 11.73
N LYS A 2 7.24 25.32 11.14
CA LYS A 2 5.92 24.99 11.65
C LYS A 2 5.23 24.07 10.69
N LEU A 3 4.75 22.97 11.20
CA LEU A 3 4.09 21.97 10.37
C LEU A 3 2.61 21.96 10.67
N THR A 4 1.82 21.72 9.64
CA THR A 4 0.38 21.53 9.84
C THR A 4 0.17 20.16 10.47
N PRO A 5 -0.99 19.94 11.10
CA PRO A 5 -1.26 18.61 11.64
C PRO A 5 -1.15 17.51 10.60
N LYS A 6 -1.56 17.80 9.36
CA LYS A 6 -1.47 16.80 8.32
C LYS A 6 -0.02 16.47 7.98
N GLU A 7 0.84 17.49 7.98
CA GLU A 7 2.25 17.25 7.73
C GLU A 7 2.89 16.46 8.87
N GLN A 8 2.47 16.75 10.10
CA GLN A 8 3.00 15.99 11.23
C GLN A 8 2.56 14.55 11.15
N GLU A 9 1.32 14.31 10.74
CA GLU A 9 0.84 12.95 10.60
C GLU A 9 1.65 12.22 9.54
N ARG A 10 1.94 12.89 8.43
CA ARG A 10 2.73 12.27 7.38
C ARG A 10 4.10 11.85 7.88
N LEU A 11 4.74 12.70 8.66
CA LEU A 11 6.06 12.38 9.19
C LEU A 11 5.98 11.24 10.20
N THR A 12 4.91 11.20 10.99
CA THR A 12 4.73 10.12 11.94
C THR A 12 4.58 8.79 11.22
N VAL A 13 3.79 8.77 10.16
CA VAL A 13 3.61 7.54 9.39
C VAL A 13 4.96 7.11 8.80
N PHE A 14 5.73 8.06 8.28
CA PHE A 14 7.04 7.72 7.73
C PHE A 14 7.94 7.12 8.79
N THR A 15 7.98 7.74 9.97
CA THR A 15 8.85 7.24 11.01
C THR A 15 8.45 5.82 11.42
N ALA A 16 7.16 5.60 11.59
CA ALA A 16 6.68 4.27 11.94
C ALA A 16 6.99 3.26 10.85
N ALA A 17 6.84 3.69 9.58
CA ALA A 17 7.13 2.79 8.48
C ALA A 17 8.62 2.47 8.40
N GLU A 18 9.47 3.44 8.75
CA GLU A 18 10.89 3.19 8.70
C GLU A 18 11.31 2.18 9.76
N ILE A 19 10.70 2.28 10.94
CA ILE A 19 10.95 1.27 11.97
C ILE A 19 10.50 -0.08 11.46
N ALA A 20 9.33 -0.14 10.83
CA ALA A 20 8.82 -1.40 10.31
C ALA A 20 9.75 -1.98 9.25
N ARG A 21 10.27 -1.13 8.35
CA ARG A 21 11.17 -1.61 7.31
C ARG A 21 12.41 -2.25 7.92
N ARG A 22 12.96 -1.62 8.95
CA ARG A 22 14.17 -2.15 9.56
C ARG A 22 13.91 -3.47 10.26
N ARG A 23 12.72 -3.61 10.87
CA ARG A 23 12.37 -4.86 11.51
C ARG A 23 12.13 -5.97 10.50
N LYS A 24 11.44 -5.61 9.40
CA LYS A 24 11.17 -6.59 8.37
C LYS A 24 12.49 -7.10 7.77
N GLU A 25 13.46 -6.22 7.57
CA GLU A 25 14.73 -6.63 7.01
C GLU A 25 15.48 -7.61 7.90
N ARG A 26 15.25 -7.53 9.21
CA ARG A 26 15.88 -8.46 10.14
C ARG A 26 15.06 -9.73 10.31
N GLY A 27 13.97 -9.87 9.60
CA GLY A 27 13.12 -11.05 9.75
C GLY A 27 12.22 -11.01 10.96
N VAL A 28 11.99 -9.85 11.55
CA VAL A 28 11.13 -9.75 12.71
C VAL A 28 9.71 -9.53 12.23
N PRO A 29 8.75 -10.36 12.65
CA PRO A 29 7.37 -10.19 12.21
C PRO A 29 6.80 -8.86 12.68
N LEU A 30 6.08 -8.19 11.82
CA LEU A 30 5.54 -6.87 12.13
C LEU A 30 4.24 -6.99 12.91
N ASN A 31 4.01 -6.06 13.82
CA ASN A 31 2.74 -6.03 14.53
C ASN A 31 1.74 -5.18 13.73
N HIS A 32 0.53 -5.02 14.26
CA HIS A 32 -0.52 -4.34 13.53
C HIS A 32 -0.16 -2.91 13.12
N PRO A 33 0.23 -2.03 14.02
CA PRO A 33 0.53 -0.66 13.58
C PRO A 33 1.74 -0.59 12.67
N GLU A 34 2.70 -1.48 12.82
CA GLU A 34 3.85 -1.49 11.92
C GLU A 34 3.43 -1.87 10.51
N ALA A 35 2.56 -2.86 10.39
CA ALA A 35 2.11 -3.30 9.09
C ALA A 35 1.28 -2.20 8.42
N VAL A 36 0.43 -1.54 9.17
CA VAL A 36 -0.38 -0.47 8.61
C VAL A 36 0.50 0.68 8.15
N ALA A 37 1.48 1.07 8.95
CA ALA A 37 2.36 2.17 8.57
C ALA A 37 3.18 1.82 7.33
N TYR A 38 3.66 0.59 7.26
CA TYR A 38 4.46 0.15 6.14
C TYR A 38 3.67 0.30 4.83
N ILE A 39 2.44 -0.17 4.82
CA ILE A 39 1.62 -0.13 3.62
C ILE A 39 1.19 1.30 3.32
N THR A 40 0.82 2.05 4.34
CA THR A 40 0.36 3.42 4.15
C THR A 40 1.45 4.30 3.55
N ASP A 41 2.65 4.19 4.08
CA ASP A 41 3.77 5.00 3.58
C ASP A 41 4.04 4.67 2.12
N TRP A 42 4.01 3.40 1.78
CA TRP A 42 4.23 2.99 0.40
C TRP A 42 3.18 3.60 -0.52
N CYS A 43 1.92 3.57 -0.12
CA CYS A 43 0.86 4.11 -0.94
C CYS A 43 1.04 5.62 -1.15
N ILE A 44 1.42 6.33 -0.10
CA ILE A 44 1.58 7.76 -0.21
C ILE A 44 2.70 8.10 -1.20
N GLU A 45 3.80 7.36 -1.14
CA GLU A 45 4.90 7.63 -2.03
C GLU A 45 4.58 7.27 -3.46
N ARG A 46 3.82 6.20 -3.69
CA ARG A 46 3.42 5.85 -5.05
C ARG A 46 2.49 6.91 -5.63
N GLY A 47 1.63 7.47 -4.80
CA GLY A 47 0.78 8.56 -5.26
C GLY A 47 1.60 9.75 -5.69
N ARG A 48 2.61 10.09 -4.91
CA ARG A 48 3.49 11.19 -5.24
C ARG A 48 4.22 10.93 -6.55
N ASP A 49 4.55 9.66 -6.83
CA ASP A 49 5.23 9.31 -8.05
C ASP A 49 4.30 9.35 -9.26
N GLY A 50 3.00 9.47 -9.04
CA GLY A 50 2.06 9.58 -10.15
C GLY A 50 1.45 8.29 -10.60
N GLU A 51 1.57 7.22 -9.82
CA GLU A 51 0.93 5.98 -10.20
C GLU A 51 -0.58 6.12 -10.04
N SER A 52 -1.33 5.32 -10.77
CA SER A 52 -2.78 5.42 -10.69
C SER A 52 -3.31 4.78 -9.41
N VAL A 53 -4.52 5.14 -9.04
CA VAL A 53 -5.15 4.53 -7.87
C VAL A 53 -5.20 3.01 -8.03
N ALA A 54 -5.52 2.52 -9.23
CA ALA A 54 -5.61 1.09 -9.45
C ALA A 54 -4.25 0.41 -9.29
N GLU A 55 -3.19 1.05 -9.78
CA GLU A 55 -1.86 0.48 -9.63
C GLU A 55 -1.44 0.43 -8.17
N ILE A 56 -1.75 1.48 -7.43
CA ILE A 56 -1.38 1.52 -6.03
C ILE A 56 -2.16 0.46 -5.26
N ARG A 57 -3.46 0.33 -5.54
CA ARG A 57 -4.27 -0.65 -4.86
C ARG A 57 -3.76 -2.06 -5.10
N SER A 58 -3.42 -2.35 -6.35
CA SER A 58 -2.91 -3.67 -6.68
C SER A 58 -1.56 -3.94 -6.02
N GLY A 59 -0.65 -2.98 -6.08
CA GLY A 59 0.66 -3.18 -5.48
C GLY A 59 0.63 -3.26 -3.97
N ALA A 60 -0.27 -2.50 -3.36
CA ALA A 60 -0.33 -2.46 -1.91
C ALA A 60 -0.71 -3.83 -1.31
N SER A 61 -1.45 -4.64 -2.05
CA SER A 61 -1.82 -5.94 -1.51
C SER A 61 -0.76 -7.00 -1.77
N GLN A 62 0.40 -6.59 -2.26
CA GLN A 62 1.49 -7.53 -2.49
C GLN A 62 2.74 -7.12 -1.74
N LEU A 63 2.64 -6.22 -0.78
CA LEU A 63 3.80 -5.77 -0.04
C LEU A 63 4.18 -6.69 1.11
N LEU A 64 3.20 -7.21 1.80
CA LEU A 64 3.44 -8.05 2.97
C LEU A 64 2.66 -9.34 2.82
N GLY A 65 3.30 -10.45 3.16
CA GLY A 65 2.62 -11.73 3.24
C GLY A 65 2.37 -12.08 4.68
N ARG A 66 1.61 -13.14 4.92
CA ARG A 66 1.31 -13.54 6.28
C ARG A 66 2.56 -13.88 7.06
N GLU A 67 3.60 -14.34 6.39
CA GLU A 67 4.82 -14.68 7.12
C GLU A 67 5.59 -13.44 7.54
N ASP A 68 5.26 -12.26 7.02
CA ASP A 68 5.96 -11.05 7.40
C ASP A 68 5.38 -10.38 8.64
N VAL A 69 4.25 -10.86 9.12
CA VAL A 69 3.57 -10.21 10.24
C VAL A 69 3.26 -11.22 11.34
N MET A 70 2.91 -10.72 12.50
CA MET A 70 2.57 -11.59 13.61
C MET A 70 1.24 -12.28 13.36
N ASP A 71 1.00 -13.39 14.05
CA ASP A 71 -0.24 -14.11 13.92
C ASP A 71 -1.40 -13.18 14.26
N GLY A 72 -2.45 -13.27 13.47
CA GLY A 72 -3.64 -12.47 13.72
C GLY A 72 -3.64 -11.10 13.08
N VAL A 73 -2.47 -10.60 12.68
CA VAL A 73 -2.42 -9.28 12.09
C VAL A 73 -3.20 -9.20 10.78
N PRO A 74 -3.09 -10.19 9.87
CA PRO A 74 -3.85 -10.07 8.64
C PRO A 74 -5.35 -9.92 8.88
N GLU A 75 -5.87 -10.65 9.86
CA GLU A 75 -7.30 -10.60 10.14
C GLU A 75 -7.72 -9.32 10.83
N MET A 76 -6.78 -8.58 11.39
CA MET A 76 -7.10 -7.31 12.02
C MET A 76 -7.15 -6.16 11.04
N ILE A 77 -6.70 -6.35 9.81
CA ILE A 77 -6.65 -5.28 8.84
C ILE A 77 -7.57 -5.62 7.69
N ASP A 78 -8.84 -5.27 7.83
CA ASP A 78 -9.80 -5.51 6.76
C ASP A 78 -9.53 -4.59 5.59
N MET A 79 -9.16 -3.37 5.84
CA MET A 79 -8.86 -2.45 4.78
C MET A 79 -8.02 -1.32 5.31
N ILE A 80 -7.31 -0.66 4.42
CA ILE A 80 -6.56 0.53 4.73
C ILE A 80 -7.06 1.61 3.79
N GLN A 81 -7.37 2.77 4.32
CA GLN A 81 -7.75 3.91 3.50
C GLN A 81 -6.72 5.00 3.66
N VAL A 82 -6.23 5.52 2.57
CA VAL A 82 -5.19 6.53 2.63
C VAL A 82 -5.48 7.55 1.53
N GLU A 83 -5.10 8.79 1.76
CA GLU A 83 -5.35 9.85 0.80
C GLU A 83 -4.03 10.46 0.34
N PRO A 84 -3.35 9.83 -0.58
CA PRO A 84 -2.10 10.39 -1.07
C PRO A 84 -2.36 11.66 -1.89
N VAL A 85 -1.35 12.47 -1.99
CA VAL A 85 -1.41 13.65 -2.84
C VAL A 85 -0.76 13.27 -4.16
N PHE A 86 -1.59 13.11 -5.18
CA PHE A 86 -1.12 12.77 -6.51
C PHE A 86 -0.75 14.07 -7.23
N PRO A 87 -0.07 14.00 -8.36
CA PRO A 87 0.25 15.22 -9.09
C PRO A 87 -0.97 16.07 -9.42
N ASP A 88 -2.13 15.45 -9.60
CA ASP A 88 -3.33 16.21 -9.91
C ASP A 88 -4.26 16.38 -8.71
N GLY A 89 -3.80 16.15 -7.52
CA GLY A 89 -4.60 16.41 -6.33
C GLY A 89 -4.73 15.20 -5.41
N THR A 90 -5.46 15.37 -4.35
CA THR A 90 -5.65 14.32 -3.36
C THR A 90 -6.72 13.35 -3.83
N LYS A 91 -6.45 12.06 -3.69
CA LYS A 91 -7.43 11.03 -4.01
C LYS A 91 -7.42 9.97 -2.94
N LEU A 92 -8.56 9.33 -2.74
CA LEU A 92 -8.66 8.27 -1.74
C LEU A 92 -8.29 6.94 -2.36
N VAL A 93 -7.43 6.20 -1.69
CA VAL A 93 -7.07 4.85 -2.10
C VAL A 93 -7.54 3.92 -1.00
N THR A 94 -8.35 2.94 -1.35
CA THR A 94 -8.84 1.94 -0.40
C THR A 94 -8.25 0.58 -0.79
N VAL A 95 -7.52 -0.02 0.14
CA VAL A 95 -6.91 -1.32 -0.11
C VAL A 95 -7.63 -2.33 0.78
N HIS A 96 -8.34 -3.27 0.18
CA HIS A 96 -9.06 -4.28 0.93
C HIS A 96 -8.18 -5.49 1.16
N ASP A 97 -8.24 -6.05 2.35
CA ASP A 97 -7.49 -7.25 2.70
C ASP A 97 -6.07 -7.17 2.19
N PRO A 98 -5.29 -6.21 2.68
CA PRO A 98 -3.96 -6.00 2.10
C PRO A 98 -2.97 -7.13 2.32
N ILE A 99 -3.17 -8.00 3.30
CA ILE A 99 -2.24 -9.08 3.54
C ILE A 99 -2.97 -10.38 3.25
N ARG A 100 -2.83 -10.87 2.04
CA ARG A 100 -3.60 -12.02 1.57
C ARG A 100 -2.77 -13.25 1.35
N SER A 101 -1.58 -13.11 0.84
CA SER A 101 -0.78 -14.25 0.47
C SER A 101 0.07 -14.70 1.64
N ASP A 102 0.49 -15.95 1.62
CA ASP A 102 1.37 -16.42 2.65
C ASP A 102 2.72 -15.74 2.56
N SER A 103 3.23 -15.55 1.35
CA SER A 103 4.48 -14.83 1.20
C SER A 103 4.42 -14.00 -0.07
N VAL A 104 5.23 -12.97 -0.11
CA VAL A 104 5.33 -12.15 -1.31
C VAL A 104 6.79 -12.07 -1.63
N GLY A 105 7.25 -11.33 -2.28
CA GLY A 105 8.60 -11.11 -2.32
C GLY A 105 9.35 -11.49 -3.52
N THR A 106 8.98 -12.45 -4.28
CA THR A 106 9.76 -12.70 -5.43
C THR A 106 8.96 -12.30 -6.60
N ALA A 107 9.61 -11.86 -7.56
CA ALA A 107 8.98 -11.38 -8.68
C ALA A 107 8.16 -12.37 -9.37
N GLU A 108 8.62 -13.47 -9.44
CA GLU A 108 7.90 -14.40 -10.14
C GLU A 108 6.60 -14.64 -9.53
N ASP A 109 6.48 -14.40 -8.33
CA ASP A 109 5.24 -14.68 -7.78
C ASP A 109 4.26 -13.73 -8.24
N GLY A 110 4.63 -12.64 -8.58
CA GLY A 110 3.68 -11.73 -8.89
C GLY A 110 2.82 -12.08 -9.95
N ASP A 111 3.28 -12.73 -10.77
CA ASP A 111 2.49 -12.97 -11.82
C ASP A 111 1.29 -13.57 -11.48
N GLY A 112 1.28 -14.31 -10.78
CA GLY A 112 0.15 -15.01 -10.58
C GLY A 112 -0.98 -14.25 -10.41
N ASP A 113 -1.00 -13.45 -10.06
CA ASP A 113 -2.06 -13.00 -9.72
C ASP A 113 -2.68 -12.14 -10.37
N GLY A 114 -2.23 -11.84 -11.10
CA GLY A 114 -2.81 -10.93 -11.78
C GLY A 114 -4.20 -10.99 -11.84
N PRO A 115 -4.67 -11.91 -11.91
CA PRO A 115 -5.97 -12.09 -12.14
C PRO A 115 -6.84 -11.22 -11.47
N ASP A 116 -6.70 -11.22 -10.42
CA ASP A 116 -7.58 -10.60 -9.74
C ASP A 116 -7.81 -9.30 -10.17
N GLU A 117 -7.04 -8.76 -10.76
CA GLU A 117 -7.28 -7.57 -11.10
C GLU A 117 -8.43 -7.46 -11.78
N SER A 118 -8.78 -8.38 -12.24
CA SER A 118 -9.90 -8.29 -12.96
C SER A 118 -10.93 -7.54 -12.23
N GLY A 119 -11.01 -7.72 -11.10
CA GLY A 119 -12.07 -7.13 -10.43
C GLY A 119 -12.06 -5.66 -10.55
N ASP A 120 -10.99 -5.13 -10.73
CA ASP A 120 -10.98 -3.79 -10.76
C ASP A 120 -11.21 -3.23 -12.04
N GLY A 121 -11.32 -3.95 -12.94
CA GLY A 121 -11.49 -3.48 -14.19
C GLY A 121 -12.34 -2.30 -14.30
N PRO A 122 -13.42 -2.35 -13.79
CA PRO A 122 -14.33 -1.29 -13.95
C PRO A 122 -13.76 0.02 -13.64
N ASP A 123 -13.27 0.13 -12.55
CA ASP A 123 -12.83 1.34 -12.22
C ASP A 123 -11.71 1.77 -12.99
N GLU A 124 -10.94 0.98 -13.33
CA GLU A 124 -9.88 1.28 -13.98
C GLU A 124 -10.10 1.95 -15.18
N ALA A 125 -11.01 1.58 -15.83
CA ALA A 125 -11.25 2.16 -17.00
C ALA A 125 -11.14 3.60 -16.88
N ALA A 126 -11.58 4.06 -15.93
CA ALA A 126 -11.55 5.42 -15.79
C ALA A 126 -10.22 5.94 -15.96
N SER A 127 -9.43 5.35 -15.43
CA SER A 127 -8.21 5.91 -15.44
C SER A 127 -7.60 5.94 -16.71
N LYS A 128 -7.81 5.33 -17.46
CA LYS A 128 -7.06 5.24 -18.54
C LYS A 128 -7.11 6.25 -19.34
N ASP A 129 -7.40 6.61 -19.27
CA ASP A 129 -7.13 7.37 -19.91
C ASP A 129 -6.48 7.90 -20.01
N GLY A 130 -6.26 7.60 -19.69
CA GLY A 130 -5.53 7.92 -19.74
C GLY A 130 -4.83 7.92 -20.06
N GLY A 131 -4.88 7.51 -20.04
CA GLY A 131 -4.20 7.41 -20.39
C GLY A 131 -3.66 7.41 -20.96
N ASP A 132 -3.72 7.25 -21.27
CA ASP A 132 -3.21 7.15 -21.77
C ASP A 132 -2.84 7.28 -22.45
N GLY A 133 -2.91 7.24 -22.70
CA GLY A 133 -2.57 7.32 -23.28
C GLY A 133 -2.01 7.57 -23.86
N GLU A 134 -1.86 7.56 -24.14
CA GLU A 134 -1.40 7.63 -24.58
C GLU A 134 -1.13 7.80 -24.86
#